data_b39202be81db36a8783872aea7328b74
#
_entry.id   b39202be81db36a8783872aea7328b74
#
_cell.length_a   1.000
_cell.length_b   1.000
_cell.length_c   1.000
_cell.angle_alpha   90.00
_cell.angle_beta   90.00
_cell.angle_gamma   90.00
#
_symmetry.space_group_name_H-M   'P 1'
#
loop_
_entity.id
_entity.type
_entity.pdbx_description
1 polymer ?
#
loop_
_entity_poly.entity_id
_entity_poly.type
_entity_poly.pdbx_seq_one_letter_code
_entity_poly.pdbx_strand_id
1 'polypeptide(L)'
;MVTRLRAAGCVYAEDEARLLISSARTPADLAAMVDRRVRGLPLEHVLGWAEFCGLRIAVDTGVFVPRRRTEFLVRQAASLARPGAVVLDLCCGSGAVGAALAATVERAEIHAVDIDPAAVLCARRNLAGGQVYEGDLYEPLPDALRGRVDVLVANAPYVPTEAIGLMPPEARVHEPRVALDGGSDGLDVQRRVTAEAPRWLASGGY
;
A
#
# COMPACT_ATOMS: atom_id res chain seq x y z
N MET A 1 -24.04 -9.45 15.70
CA MET A 1 -22.82 -9.09 14.94
C MET A 1 -22.11 -7.89 15.57
N VAL A 2 -22.70 -6.69 15.58
CA VAL A 2 -22.08 -5.47 16.15
C VAL A 2 -21.55 -5.70 17.57
N THR A 3 -22.33 -6.31 18.45
CA THR A 3 -21.90 -6.63 19.84
C THR A 3 -20.62 -7.51 19.87
N ARG A 4 -20.50 -8.47 18.94
CA ARG A 4 -19.30 -9.33 18.85
C ARG A 4 -18.08 -8.55 18.37
N LEU A 5 -18.23 -7.70 17.35
CA LEU A 5 -17.17 -6.83 16.84
C LEU A 5 -16.69 -5.87 17.91
N ARG A 6 -17.62 -5.22 18.63
CA ARG A 6 -17.30 -4.31 19.73
C ARG A 6 -16.57 -5.00 20.88
N ALA A 7 -17.00 -6.21 21.26
CA ALA A 7 -16.32 -7.01 22.28
C ALA A 7 -14.91 -7.45 21.85
N ALA A 8 -14.64 -7.54 20.55
CA ALA A 8 -13.31 -7.82 19.99
C ALA A 8 -12.43 -6.55 19.83
N GLY A 9 -12.91 -5.38 20.27
CA GLY A 9 -12.15 -4.13 20.21
C GLY A 9 -12.35 -3.28 18.96
N CYS A 10 -13.28 -3.65 18.06
CA CYS A 10 -13.58 -2.84 16.89
C CYS A 10 -14.26 -1.53 17.29
N VAL A 11 -13.56 -0.42 17.12
CA VAL A 11 -14.04 0.93 17.49
C VAL A 11 -15.24 1.35 16.63
N TYR A 12 -15.21 1.04 15.35
CA TYR A 12 -16.24 1.38 14.36
C TYR A 12 -17.12 0.17 14.00
N ALA A 13 -17.56 -0.58 15.03
CA ALA A 13 -18.25 -1.86 14.87
C ALA A 13 -19.52 -1.81 13.98
N GLU A 14 -20.25 -0.69 13.98
CA GLU A 14 -21.44 -0.50 13.13
C GLU A 14 -21.08 -0.34 11.65
N ASP A 15 -20.04 0.46 11.36
CA ASP A 15 -19.59 0.69 9.99
C ASP A 15 -18.92 -0.55 9.42
N GLU A 16 -18.09 -1.23 10.23
CA GLU A 16 -17.51 -2.52 9.87
C GLU A 16 -18.61 -3.56 9.59
N ALA A 17 -19.65 -3.61 10.42
CA ALA A 17 -20.78 -4.51 10.22
C ALA A 17 -21.52 -4.24 8.89
N ARG A 18 -21.74 -2.97 8.52
CA ARG A 18 -22.35 -2.61 7.22
C ARG A 18 -21.49 -3.06 6.05
N LEU A 19 -20.15 -2.86 6.13
CA LEU A 19 -19.22 -3.29 5.09
C LEU A 19 -19.21 -4.81 4.94
N LEU A 20 -19.19 -5.56 6.05
CA LEU A 20 -19.23 -7.02 6.03
C LEU A 20 -20.54 -7.53 5.42
N ILE A 21 -21.70 -6.94 5.80
CA ILE A 21 -23.00 -7.31 5.24
C ILE A 21 -23.05 -7.05 3.73
N SER A 22 -22.56 -5.88 3.29
CA SER A 22 -22.60 -5.50 1.87
C SER A 22 -21.64 -6.31 0.99
N SER A 23 -20.62 -6.91 1.59
CA SER A 23 -19.58 -7.69 0.90
C SER A 23 -19.86 -9.19 0.89
N ALA A 24 -20.61 -9.70 1.88
CA ALA A 24 -20.90 -11.12 2.01
C ALA A 24 -21.87 -11.61 0.92
N ARG A 25 -21.58 -12.78 0.36
CA ARG A 25 -22.39 -13.41 -0.69
C ARG A 25 -23.51 -14.29 -0.13
N THR A 26 -23.31 -14.84 1.05
CA THR A 26 -24.24 -15.73 1.76
C THR A 26 -24.20 -15.47 3.26
N PRO A 27 -25.23 -15.90 4.03
CA PRO A 27 -25.19 -15.83 5.49
C PRO A 27 -24.00 -16.60 6.11
N ALA A 28 -23.59 -17.71 5.51
CA ALA A 28 -22.44 -18.50 5.97
C ALA A 28 -21.12 -17.73 5.73
N ASP A 29 -20.99 -17.07 4.58
CA ASP A 29 -19.86 -16.22 4.26
C ASP A 29 -19.78 -15.05 5.25
N LEU A 30 -20.89 -14.36 5.53
CA LEU A 30 -20.95 -13.30 6.53
C LEU A 30 -20.48 -13.79 7.92
N ALA A 31 -20.93 -14.97 8.34
CA ALA A 31 -20.51 -15.54 9.62
C ALA A 31 -19.01 -15.78 9.65
N ALA A 32 -18.42 -16.34 8.57
CA ALA A 32 -16.99 -16.57 8.45
C ALA A 32 -16.19 -15.26 8.44
N MET A 33 -16.68 -14.22 7.74
CA MET A 33 -16.05 -12.89 7.73
C MET A 33 -16.03 -12.27 9.14
N VAL A 34 -17.15 -12.32 9.86
CA VAL A 34 -17.25 -11.85 11.25
C VAL A 34 -16.29 -12.62 12.15
N ASP A 35 -16.20 -13.94 12.00
CA ASP A 35 -15.28 -14.77 12.80
C ASP A 35 -13.82 -14.42 12.54
N ARG A 36 -13.43 -14.18 11.29
CA ARG A 36 -12.08 -13.72 10.93
C ARG A 36 -11.78 -12.36 11.57
N ARG A 37 -12.72 -11.41 11.46
CA ARG A 37 -12.56 -10.08 12.03
C ARG A 37 -12.44 -10.09 13.55
N VAL A 38 -13.26 -10.86 14.25
CA VAL A 38 -13.23 -11.02 15.72
C VAL A 38 -11.92 -11.67 16.19
N ARG A 39 -11.26 -12.49 15.34
CA ARG A 39 -9.93 -13.05 15.63
C ARG A 39 -8.79 -12.05 15.41
N GLY A 40 -9.09 -10.81 15.03
CA GLY A 40 -8.12 -9.72 14.90
C GLY A 40 -7.56 -9.49 13.50
N LEU A 41 -8.06 -10.18 12.45
CA LEU A 41 -7.64 -9.83 11.09
C LEU A 41 -8.07 -8.40 10.75
N PRO A 42 -7.22 -7.61 10.06
CA PRO A 42 -7.63 -6.32 9.49
C PRO A 42 -8.92 -6.46 8.69
N LEU A 43 -9.79 -5.47 8.78
CA LEU A 43 -11.05 -5.47 8.05
C LEU A 43 -10.84 -5.63 6.55
N GLU A 44 -9.86 -4.94 6.01
CA GLU A 44 -9.50 -4.95 4.59
C GLU A 44 -9.04 -6.35 4.13
N HIS A 45 -8.32 -7.08 4.96
CA HIS A 45 -7.97 -8.49 4.68
C HIS A 45 -9.18 -9.41 4.72
N VAL A 46 -10.20 -9.09 5.53
CA VAL A 46 -11.46 -9.84 5.56
C VAL A 46 -12.28 -9.55 4.32
N LEU A 47 -12.34 -8.28 3.90
CA LEU A 47 -13.08 -7.81 2.73
C LEU A 47 -12.38 -8.17 1.41
N GLY A 48 -11.03 -8.28 1.43
CA GLY A 48 -10.18 -8.43 0.25
C GLY A 48 -9.93 -7.12 -0.50
N TRP A 49 -10.26 -5.97 0.09
CA TRP A 49 -10.06 -4.64 -0.51
C TRP A 49 -10.04 -3.54 0.55
N ALA A 50 -9.43 -2.41 0.18
CA ALA A 50 -9.43 -1.15 0.92
C ALA A 50 -9.95 -0.01 0.04
N GLU A 51 -10.61 0.99 0.65
CA GLU A 51 -10.88 2.26 0.00
C GLU A 51 -9.65 3.17 0.13
N PHE A 52 -9.17 3.69 -1.01
CA PHE A 52 -8.02 4.60 -1.05
C PHE A 52 -8.15 5.59 -2.21
N CYS A 53 -8.13 6.89 -1.94
CA CYS A 53 -8.35 7.96 -2.91
C CYS A 53 -9.64 7.76 -3.75
N GLY A 54 -10.72 7.27 -3.15
CA GLY A 54 -11.98 6.97 -3.85
C GLY A 54 -11.94 5.71 -4.73
N LEU A 55 -10.84 4.98 -4.75
CA LEU A 55 -10.68 3.72 -5.48
C LEU A 55 -10.88 2.53 -4.55
N ARG A 56 -11.34 1.43 -5.12
CA ARG A 56 -11.38 0.13 -4.46
C ARG A 56 -10.11 -0.65 -4.81
N ILE A 57 -9.16 -0.67 -3.88
CA ILE A 57 -7.86 -1.34 -4.04
C ILE A 57 -7.96 -2.76 -3.49
N ALA A 58 -7.68 -3.76 -4.29
CA ALA A 58 -7.56 -5.14 -3.82
C ALA A 58 -6.42 -5.27 -2.82
N VAL A 59 -6.66 -5.94 -1.68
CA VAL A 59 -5.65 -6.17 -0.64
C VAL A 59 -5.74 -7.62 -0.19
N ASP A 60 -4.69 -8.38 -0.44
CA ASP A 60 -4.60 -9.77 0.01
C ASP A 60 -4.18 -9.86 1.48
N THR A 61 -4.54 -10.97 2.10
CA THR A 61 -4.04 -11.30 3.45
C THR A 61 -2.51 -11.34 3.44
N GLY A 62 -1.89 -10.63 4.38
CA GLY A 62 -0.43 -10.55 4.47
C GLY A 62 0.19 -9.44 3.63
N VAL A 63 -0.59 -8.64 2.91
CA VAL A 63 -0.13 -7.43 2.22
C VAL A 63 -0.44 -6.20 3.08
N PHE A 64 0.46 -5.22 3.10
CA PHE A 64 0.27 -3.97 3.85
C PHE A 64 -1.02 -3.26 3.41
N VAL A 65 -1.86 -2.92 4.39
CA VAL A 65 -3.12 -2.21 4.15
C VAL A 65 -2.84 -0.72 3.87
N PRO A 66 -3.25 -0.15 2.74
CA PRO A 66 -3.04 1.26 2.46
C PRO A 66 -3.74 2.15 3.49
N ARG A 67 -3.03 3.17 3.99
CA ARG A 67 -3.52 4.05 5.06
C ARG A 67 -4.05 5.35 4.48
N ARG A 68 -5.19 5.84 4.97
CA ARG A 68 -5.79 7.11 4.52
C ARG A 68 -4.83 8.29 4.59
N ARG A 69 -3.94 8.34 5.59
CA ARG A 69 -2.91 9.40 5.68
C ARG A 69 -1.97 9.43 4.46
N THR A 70 -1.75 8.30 3.80
CA THR A 70 -0.92 8.20 2.59
C THR A 70 -1.58 8.85 1.37
N GLU A 71 -2.89 9.14 1.41
CA GLU A 71 -3.57 9.94 0.37
C GLU A 71 -2.97 11.36 0.25
N PHE A 72 -2.38 11.88 1.32
CA PHE A 72 -1.64 13.15 1.26
C PHE A 72 -0.45 13.05 0.30
N LEU A 73 0.30 11.94 0.36
CA LEU A 73 1.42 11.69 -0.57
C LEU A 73 0.93 11.68 -2.03
N VAL A 74 -0.20 11.02 -2.31
CA VAL A 74 -0.79 11.00 -3.65
C VAL A 74 -1.13 12.42 -4.13
N ARG A 75 -1.79 13.22 -3.28
CA ARG A 75 -2.13 14.62 -3.63
C ARG A 75 -0.89 15.46 -3.94
N GLN A 76 0.18 15.34 -3.14
CA GLN A 76 1.43 16.05 -3.39
C GLN A 76 2.07 15.59 -4.70
N ALA A 77 2.21 14.29 -4.91
CA ALA A 77 2.78 13.73 -6.14
C ALA A 77 1.98 14.15 -7.38
N ALA A 78 0.66 14.08 -7.33
CA ALA A 78 -0.21 14.50 -8.43
C ALA A 78 -0.09 15.99 -8.76
N SER A 79 0.14 16.85 -7.75
CA SER A 79 0.33 18.30 -7.98
C SER A 79 1.65 18.65 -8.67
N LEU A 80 2.63 17.75 -8.62
CA LEU A 80 3.95 17.90 -9.26
C LEU A 80 4.00 17.22 -10.63
N ALA A 81 3.12 16.24 -10.87
CA ALA A 81 3.08 15.47 -12.10
C ALA A 81 2.41 16.22 -13.25
N ARG A 82 2.99 16.16 -14.44
CA ARG A 82 2.40 16.65 -15.69
C ARG A 82 1.70 15.50 -16.43
N PRO A 83 0.77 15.79 -17.33
CA PRO A 83 0.23 14.77 -18.23
C PRO A 83 1.36 13.99 -18.95
N GLY A 84 1.29 12.68 -18.90
CA GLY A 84 2.32 11.79 -19.46
C GLY A 84 3.56 11.61 -18.57
N ALA A 85 3.52 12.05 -17.30
CA ALA A 85 4.64 11.90 -16.36
C ALA A 85 4.99 10.43 -16.14
N VAL A 86 6.28 10.14 -16.05
CA VAL A 86 6.82 8.86 -15.58
C VAL A 86 6.86 8.88 -14.06
N VAL A 87 6.08 8.00 -13.45
CA VAL A 87 5.97 7.88 -11.98
C VAL A 87 6.60 6.59 -11.52
N LEU A 88 7.45 6.67 -10.50
CA LEU A 88 8.04 5.51 -9.82
C LEU A 88 7.52 5.41 -8.39
N ASP A 89 6.82 4.33 -8.07
CA ASP A 89 6.28 3.99 -6.74
C ASP A 89 7.15 2.89 -6.11
N LEU A 90 8.05 3.26 -5.20
CA LEU A 90 8.91 2.34 -4.47
C LEU A 90 8.26 1.90 -3.16
N CYS A 91 8.46 0.63 -2.78
CA CYS A 91 7.77 -0.01 -1.66
C CYS A 91 6.25 0.07 -1.85
N CYS A 92 5.79 -0.31 -3.03
CA CYS A 92 4.43 -0.03 -3.50
C CYS A 92 3.33 -0.81 -2.76
N GLY A 93 3.67 -1.89 -2.04
CA GLY A 93 2.72 -2.73 -1.33
C GLY A 93 1.62 -3.25 -2.26
N SER A 94 0.37 -2.93 -1.97
CA SER A 94 -0.76 -3.28 -2.84
C SER A 94 -0.82 -2.48 -4.16
N GLY A 95 0.10 -1.55 -4.40
CA GLY A 95 0.08 -0.65 -5.56
C GLY A 95 -0.96 0.48 -5.45
N ALA A 96 -1.44 0.78 -4.24
CA ALA A 96 -2.51 1.76 -4.01
C ALA A 96 -2.11 3.19 -4.45
N VAL A 97 -0.87 3.61 -4.16
CA VAL A 97 -0.35 4.94 -4.52
C VAL A 97 -0.24 5.05 -6.04
N GLY A 98 0.40 4.08 -6.68
CA GLY A 98 0.52 4.04 -8.15
C GLY A 98 -0.84 4.02 -8.84
N ALA A 99 -1.81 3.24 -8.33
CA ALA A 99 -3.16 3.18 -8.88
C ALA A 99 -3.91 4.52 -8.75
N ALA A 100 -3.77 5.19 -7.61
CA ALA A 100 -4.36 6.51 -7.39
C ALA A 100 -3.73 7.57 -8.30
N LEU A 101 -2.41 7.53 -8.52
CA LEU A 101 -1.71 8.43 -9.45
C LEU A 101 -2.11 8.14 -10.90
N ALA A 102 -2.24 6.87 -11.30
CA ALA A 102 -2.74 6.51 -12.65
C ALA A 102 -4.16 7.03 -12.92
N ALA A 103 -5.02 7.08 -11.88
CA ALA A 103 -6.37 7.60 -11.98
C ALA A 103 -6.44 9.14 -11.99
N THR A 104 -5.41 9.81 -11.45
CA THR A 104 -5.42 11.27 -11.25
C THR A 104 -4.60 12.01 -12.30
N VAL A 105 -3.48 11.43 -12.74
CA VAL A 105 -2.55 12.04 -13.70
C VAL A 105 -2.81 11.49 -15.10
N GLU A 106 -3.20 12.37 -16.00
CA GLU A 106 -3.53 11.99 -17.38
C GLU A 106 -2.34 11.32 -18.09
N ARG A 107 -2.55 10.11 -18.62
CA ARG A 107 -1.54 9.33 -19.36
C ARG A 107 -0.23 9.07 -18.58
N ALA A 108 -0.29 9.01 -17.24
CA ALA A 108 0.88 8.67 -16.44
C ALA A 108 1.44 7.28 -16.82
N GLU A 109 2.76 7.19 -16.96
CA GLU A 109 3.50 5.92 -17.08
C GLU A 109 3.89 5.48 -15.67
N ILE A 110 3.24 4.42 -15.14
CA ILE A 110 3.44 3.97 -13.76
C ILE A 110 4.41 2.80 -13.72
N HIS A 111 5.47 2.95 -12.94
CA HIS A 111 6.38 1.89 -12.52
C HIS A 111 6.29 1.71 -11.01
N ALA A 112 6.14 0.48 -10.55
CA ALA A 112 6.00 0.17 -9.13
C ALA A 112 6.95 -0.97 -8.76
N VAL A 113 7.53 -0.90 -7.57
CA VAL A 113 8.50 -1.90 -7.09
C VAL A 113 8.16 -2.28 -5.66
N ASP A 114 8.18 -3.58 -5.39
CA ASP A 114 8.18 -4.10 -4.03
C ASP A 114 9.09 -5.33 -3.91
N ILE A 115 9.64 -5.52 -2.72
CA ILE A 115 10.50 -6.67 -2.42
C ILE A 115 9.68 -7.92 -2.05
N ASP A 116 8.43 -7.73 -1.59
CA ASP A 116 7.54 -8.81 -1.18
C ASP A 116 6.77 -9.36 -2.40
N PRO A 117 6.97 -10.64 -2.77
CA PRO A 117 6.25 -11.26 -3.89
C PRO A 117 4.72 -11.20 -3.74
N ALA A 118 4.18 -11.26 -2.52
CA ALA A 118 2.74 -11.16 -2.27
C ALA A 118 2.23 -9.75 -2.56
N ALA A 119 2.98 -8.72 -2.19
CA ALA A 119 2.70 -7.34 -2.53
C ALA A 119 2.71 -7.12 -4.04
N VAL A 120 3.74 -7.62 -4.75
CA VAL A 120 3.86 -7.55 -6.20
C VAL A 120 2.68 -8.19 -6.92
N LEU A 121 2.25 -9.38 -6.50
CA LEU A 121 1.07 -10.04 -7.07
C LEU A 121 -0.22 -9.24 -6.85
N CYS A 122 -0.35 -8.64 -5.67
CA CYS A 122 -1.47 -7.76 -5.35
C CYS A 122 -1.44 -6.48 -6.19
N ALA A 123 -0.29 -5.82 -6.29
CA ALA A 123 -0.09 -4.59 -7.05
C ALA A 123 -0.38 -4.77 -8.55
N ARG A 124 0.01 -5.89 -9.16
CA ARG A 124 -0.28 -6.22 -10.57
C ARG A 124 -1.77 -6.24 -10.89
N ARG A 125 -2.62 -6.59 -9.93
CA ARG A 125 -4.09 -6.56 -10.12
C ARG A 125 -4.64 -5.13 -10.05
N ASN A 126 -4.04 -4.29 -9.23
CA ASN A 126 -4.48 -2.91 -9.05
C ASN A 126 -3.89 -1.95 -10.11
N LEU A 127 -2.79 -2.34 -10.75
CA LEU A 127 -2.05 -1.55 -11.74
C LEU A 127 -2.09 -2.23 -13.12
N ALA A 128 -3.29 -2.53 -13.64
CA ALA A 128 -3.45 -3.26 -14.91
C ALA A 128 -2.77 -2.59 -16.13
N GLY A 129 -2.50 -1.28 -16.09
CA GLY A 129 -1.79 -0.52 -17.14
C GLY A 129 -0.36 -0.13 -16.76
N GLY A 130 0.11 -0.49 -15.55
CA GLY A 130 1.44 -0.17 -15.05
C GLY A 130 2.42 -1.32 -15.13
N GLN A 131 3.70 -1.02 -14.91
CA GLN A 131 4.79 -2.00 -14.81
C GLN A 131 5.09 -2.28 -13.33
N VAL A 132 4.97 -3.54 -12.90
CA VAL A 132 5.24 -3.93 -11.50
C VAL A 132 6.40 -4.92 -11.45
N TYR A 133 7.45 -4.53 -10.74
CA TYR A 133 8.70 -5.28 -10.60
C TYR A 133 8.85 -5.85 -9.20
N GLU A 134 9.41 -7.04 -9.11
CA GLU A 134 9.78 -7.69 -7.84
C GLU A 134 11.27 -7.50 -7.61
N GLY A 135 11.65 -6.90 -6.48
CA GLY A 135 13.04 -6.73 -6.09
C GLY A 135 13.26 -5.59 -5.09
N ASP A 136 14.52 -5.39 -4.74
CA ASP A 136 14.92 -4.43 -3.74
C ASP A 136 15.11 -3.03 -4.35
N LEU A 137 14.17 -2.13 -4.07
CA LEU A 137 14.16 -0.72 -4.50
C LEU A 137 14.40 -0.58 -6.02
N TYR A 138 15.57 -0.12 -6.43
CA TYR A 138 15.89 0.19 -7.81
C TYR A 138 16.45 -0.98 -8.62
N GLU A 139 16.84 -2.08 -7.94
CA GLU A 139 17.53 -3.21 -8.58
C GLU A 139 16.79 -3.83 -9.77
N PRO A 140 15.46 -4.06 -9.70
CA PRO A 140 14.76 -4.71 -10.79
C PRO A 140 14.36 -3.76 -11.93
N LEU A 141 14.65 -2.46 -11.80
CA LEU A 141 14.23 -1.47 -12.78
C LEU A 141 15.09 -1.52 -14.05
N PRO A 142 14.49 -1.39 -15.25
CA PRO A 142 15.24 -1.30 -16.49
C PRO A 142 16.08 -0.01 -16.56
N ASP A 143 17.30 -0.12 -17.05
CA ASP A 143 18.20 1.03 -17.21
C ASP A 143 17.60 2.17 -18.05
N ALA A 144 16.67 1.84 -18.94
CA ALA A 144 15.95 2.83 -19.76
C ALA A 144 15.15 3.86 -18.95
N LEU A 145 14.88 3.61 -17.66
CA LEU A 145 14.22 4.57 -16.75
C LEU A 145 15.19 5.56 -16.10
N ARG A 146 16.51 5.34 -16.17
CA ARG A 146 17.48 6.26 -15.59
C ARG A 146 17.36 7.65 -16.21
N GLY A 147 17.26 8.67 -15.34
CA GLY A 147 17.10 10.06 -15.74
C GLY A 147 15.76 10.40 -16.40
N ARG A 148 14.73 9.53 -16.28
CA ARG A 148 13.42 9.73 -16.90
C ARG A 148 12.26 9.85 -15.91
N VAL A 149 12.47 9.54 -14.64
CA VAL A 149 11.41 9.57 -13.63
C VAL A 149 11.06 11.02 -13.30
N ASP A 150 9.84 11.45 -13.59
CA ASP A 150 9.36 12.79 -13.27
C ASP A 150 8.95 12.91 -11.81
N VAL A 151 8.32 11.87 -11.26
CA VAL A 151 7.87 11.84 -9.86
C VAL A 151 8.22 10.49 -9.25
N LEU A 152 9.01 10.51 -8.18
CA LEU A 152 9.34 9.36 -7.36
C LEU A 152 8.57 9.45 -6.04
N VAL A 153 7.82 8.41 -5.70
CA VAL A 153 7.12 8.28 -4.43
C VAL A 153 7.58 7.03 -3.70
N ALA A 154 7.64 7.10 -2.37
CA ALA A 154 7.96 5.95 -1.54
C ALA A 154 7.23 6.04 -0.19
N ASN A 155 6.30 5.15 0.05
CA ASN A 155 5.76 4.93 1.39
C ASN A 155 6.59 3.84 2.09
N ALA A 156 7.90 4.08 2.18
CA ALA A 156 8.88 3.13 2.68
C ALA A 156 8.63 2.71 4.14
N PRO A 157 9.03 1.52 4.57
CA PRO A 157 9.02 1.12 5.97
C PRO A 157 9.75 2.14 6.85
N TYR A 158 9.10 2.57 7.94
CA TYR A 158 9.62 3.65 8.79
C TYR A 158 9.48 3.36 10.31
N VAL A 159 9.02 2.18 10.70
CA VAL A 159 8.91 1.84 12.12
C VAL A 159 10.28 1.40 12.62
N PRO A 160 10.84 2.04 13.67
CA PRO A 160 12.05 1.55 14.30
C PRO A 160 11.88 0.09 14.74
N THR A 161 12.89 -0.74 14.52
CA THR A 161 12.85 -2.18 14.79
C THR A 161 12.31 -2.50 16.19
N GLU A 162 12.77 -1.77 17.22
CA GLU A 162 12.35 -1.96 18.61
C GLU A 162 10.89 -1.51 18.88
N ALA A 163 10.37 -0.58 18.07
CA ALA A 163 9.01 -0.07 18.21
C ALA A 163 7.94 -0.97 17.59
N ILE A 164 8.31 -1.94 16.76
CA ILE A 164 7.36 -2.87 16.11
C ILE A 164 6.53 -3.61 17.17
N GLY A 165 7.14 -3.99 18.30
CA GLY A 165 6.46 -4.64 19.41
C GLY A 165 5.33 -3.80 20.05
N LEU A 166 5.36 -2.48 19.90
CA LEU A 166 4.40 -1.53 20.44
C LEU A 166 3.24 -1.21 19.45
N MET A 167 3.32 -1.69 18.24
CA MET A 167 2.27 -1.46 17.23
C MET A 167 0.97 -2.19 17.59
N PRO A 168 -0.17 -1.70 17.10
CA PRO A 168 -1.44 -2.40 17.24
C PRO A 168 -1.34 -3.84 16.76
N PRO A 169 -2.00 -4.81 17.44
CA PRO A 169 -1.95 -6.22 17.09
C PRO A 169 -2.28 -6.51 15.63
N GLU A 170 -3.25 -5.79 15.04
CA GLU A 170 -3.64 -5.93 13.63
C GLU A 170 -2.44 -5.74 12.68
N ALA A 171 -1.66 -4.69 12.86
CA ALA A 171 -0.49 -4.44 12.03
C ALA A 171 0.64 -5.43 12.36
N ARG A 172 0.97 -5.56 13.64
CA ARG A 172 2.10 -6.37 14.10
C ARG A 172 1.99 -7.86 13.72
N VAL A 173 0.78 -8.42 13.75
CA VAL A 173 0.53 -9.87 13.55
C VAL A 173 0.19 -10.19 12.10
N HIS A 174 -0.48 -9.30 11.39
CA HIS A 174 -1.08 -9.60 10.10
C HIS A 174 -0.46 -8.86 8.90
N GLU A 175 0.38 -7.84 9.14
CA GLU A 175 1.13 -7.18 8.09
C GLU A 175 2.57 -7.70 8.06
N PRO A 176 3.21 -7.78 6.87
CA PRO A 176 4.55 -8.34 6.76
C PRO A 176 5.57 -7.41 7.41
N ARG A 177 6.49 -7.99 8.17
CA ARG A 177 7.53 -7.22 8.87
C ARG A 177 8.34 -6.34 7.93
N VAL A 178 8.63 -6.83 6.72
CA VAL A 178 9.38 -6.08 5.69
C VAL A 178 8.68 -4.78 5.28
N ALA A 179 7.36 -4.68 5.40
CA ALA A 179 6.62 -3.46 5.13
C ALA A 179 6.59 -2.46 6.31
N LEU A 180 7.07 -2.87 7.50
CA LEU A 180 7.02 -2.08 8.72
C LEU A 180 8.40 -1.62 9.17
N ASP A 181 9.39 -2.53 9.14
CA ASP A 181 10.71 -2.38 9.75
C ASP A 181 11.60 -1.43 8.95
N GLY A 182 11.77 -0.22 9.45
CA GLY A 182 12.65 0.80 8.88
C GLY A 182 14.08 0.80 9.45
N GLY A 183 14.46 -0.23 10.21
CA GLY A 183 15.78 -0.32 10.84
C GLY A 183 15.82 0.34 12.22
N SER A 184 17.03 0.57 12.72
CA SER A 184 17.25 0.99 14.12
C SER A 184 16.57 2.31 14.49
N ASP A 185 16.56 3.28 13.58
CA ASP A 185 15.91 4.59 13.76
C ASP A 185 14.70 4.82 12.84
N GLY A 186 14.33 3.81 12.06
CA GLY A 186 13.20 3.88 11.12
C GLY A 186 13.53 4.57 9.80
N LEU A 187 14.79 4.86 9.48
CA LEU A 187 15.19 5.63 8.30
C LEU A 187 16.08 4.86 7.30
N ASP A 188 16.36 3.58 7.55
CA ASP A 188 17.33 2.84 6.72
C ASP A 188 16.88 2.74 5.26
N VAL A 189 15.59 2.46 5.02
CA VAL A 189 15.04 2.35 3.66
C VAL A 189 14.98 3.72 2.99
N GLN A 190 14.53 4.77 3.71
CA GLN A 190 14.47 6.14 3.16
C GLN A 190 15.86 6.65 2.76
N ARG A 191 16.92 6.36 3.53
CA ARG A 191 18.29 6.72 3.18
C ARG A 191 18.71 6.08 1.86
N ARG A 192 18.40 4.81 1.65
CA ARG A 192 18.69 4.09 0.41
C ARG A 192 17.91 4.66 -0.76
N VAL A 193 16.61 4.92 -0.58
CA VAL A 193 15.77 5.56 -1.60
C VAL A 193 16.36 6.90 -2.01
N THR A 194 16.65 7.79 -1.06
CA THR A 194 17.13 9.15 -1.36
C THR A 194 18.53 9.17 -1.94
N ALA A 195 19.40 8.26 -1.53
CA ALA A 195 20.80 8.20 -2.03
C ALA A 195 20.86 7.87 -3.53
N GLU A 196 19.96 7.04 -4.03
CA GLU A 196 19.96 6.62 -5.44
C GLU A 196 18.99 7.42 -6.32
N ALA A 197 17.99 8.11 -5.75
CA ALA A 197 16.99 8.87 -6.48
C ALA A 197 17.58 9.79 -7.57
N PRO A 198 18.70 10.53 -7.35
CA PRO A 198 19.27 11.42 -8.39
C PRO A 198 19.66 10.73 -9.69
N ARG A 199 19.91 9.41 -9.67
CA ARG A 199 20.25 8.64 -10.87
C ARG A 199 19.05 8.30 -11.73
N TRP A 200 17.86 8.31 -11.14
CA TRP A 200 16.60 7.91 -11.77
C TRP A 200 15.74 9.09 -12.16
N LEU A 201 15.81 10.18 -11.37
CA LEU A 201 15.04 11.39 -11.62
C LEU A 201 15.47 12.09 -12.91
N ALA A 202 14.49 12.54 -13.66
CA ALA A 202 14.68 13.44 -14.78
C ALA A 202 15.17 14.81 -14.30
N SER A 203 15.71 15.64 -15.20
CA SER A 203 16.02 17.03 -14.86
C SER A 203 14.74 17.77 -14.43
N GLY A 204 14.73 18.24 -13.19
CA GLY A 204 13.55 18.87 -12.57
C GLY A 204 12.48 17.87 -12.10
N GLY A 205 12.81 16.58 -11.99
CA GLY A 205 11.99 15.57 -11.33
C GLY A 205 12.01 15.70 -9.79
N TYR A 206 11.02 15.13 -9.12
CA TYR A 206 10.75 15.27 -7.69
C TYR A 206 10.77 13.95 -6.96
#